data_130890cf73de264d214c0198174ef09f
#
_entry.id   130890cf73de264d214c0198174ef09f
#
_cell.length_a   1.000
_cell.length_b   1.000
_cell.length_c   1.000
_cell.angle_alpha   90.00
_cell.angle_beta   90.00
_cell.angle_gamma   90.00
#
_symmetry.space_group_name_H-M   'P 1'
#
loop_
_entity.id
_entity.type
_entity.pdbx_description
1 polymer ?
#
loop_
_entity_poly.entity_id
_entity_poly.type
_entity_poly.pdbx_seq_one_letter_code
_entity_poly.pdbx_strand_id
1 'polypeptide(L)'
;AMVFARNTAMGFNRYADRSIDAMNPRTAQRDIPAGRISARNALWFIIVNALLFAATAAWINFLAFCLSPLALTVLLGYSLTKRFTAWCHIVLGIALGIAPVGAYLAVTGQFAVLPILLTGLVITWVSGFDVIYALQDAEFDRQHALHSIPARFGIRGAIGISILLHLITVYAIALIGSYY
;
A
#
# COMPACT_ATOMS: atom_id res chain seq x y z
N ALA A 1 -11.28 7.68 9.93
CA ALA A 1 -9.97 7.00 9.90
C ALA A 1 -9.49 6.71 8.47
N MET A 2 -10.26 6.01 7.62
CA MET A 2 -9.83 5.57 6.26
C MET A 2 -9.33 6.70 5.36
N VAL A 3 -10.05 7.83 5.30
CA VAL A 3 -9.63 9.00 4.51
C VAL A 3 -8.27 9.51 4.95
N PHE A 4 -8.04 9.67 6.25
CA PHE A 4 -6.78 10.16 6.79
C PHE A 4 -5.63 9.16 6.57
N ALA A 5 -5.88 7.86 6.75
CA ALA A 5 -4.91 6.81 6.44
C ALA A 5 -4.47 6.86 4.97
N ARG A 6 -5.43 6.93 4.05
CA ARG A 6 -5.16 7.04 2.60
C ARG A 6 -4.39 8.31 2.26
N ASN A 7 -4.82 9.46 2.77
CA ASN A 7 -4.15 10.74 2.54
C ASN A 7 -2.70 10.71 3.03
N THR A 8 -2.47 10.14 4.23
CA THR A 8 -1.13 9.96 4.79
C THR A 8 -0.26 9.08 3.89
N ALA A 9 -0.77 7.90 3.52
CA ALA A 9 -0.04 6.94 2.70
C ALA A 9 0.29 7.48 1.30
N MET A 10 -0.72 8.03 0.60
CA MET A 10 -0.53 8.60 -0.74
C MET A 10 0.34 9.84 -0.73
N GLY A 11 0.14 10.74 0.25
CA GLY A 11 0.96 11.93 0.41
C GLY A 11 2.42 11.57 0.65
N PHE A 12 2.67 10.59 1.54
CA PHE A 12 4.03 10.13 1.83
C PHE A 12 4.68 9.42 0.64
N ASN A 13 3.95 8.59 -0.10
CA ASN A 13 4.47 7.98 -1.33
C ASN A 13 4.94 9.05 -2.33
N ARG A 14 4.11 10.08 -2.58
CA ARG A 14 4.49 11.20 -3.46
C ARG A 14 5.67 12.01 -2.94
N TYR A 15 5.73 12.22 -1.64
CA TYR A 15 6.82 12.95 -0.99
C TYR A 15 8.13 12.15 -1.03
N ALA A 16 8.08 10.86 -0.66
CA ALA A 16 9.24 9.98 -0.63
C ALA A 16 9.84 9.79 -2.04
N ASP A 17 8.99 9.59 -3.04
CA ASP A 17 9.43 9.28 -4.41
C ASP A 17 9.61 10.52 -5.30
N ARG A 18 9.51 11.75 -4.77
CA ARG A 18 9.55 13.00 -5.57
C ARG A 18 10.75 13.13 -6.50
N SER A 19 11.94 12.67 -6.08
CA SER A 19 13.15 12.70 -6.90
C SER A 19 13.14 11.62 -7.99
N ILE A 20 12.63 10.45 -7.68
CA ILE A 20 12.46 9.34 -8.62
C ILE A 20 11.38 9.70 -9.65
N ASP A 21 10.26 10.24 -9.17
CA ASP A 21 9.14 10.70 -10.02
C ASP A 21 9.57 11.79 -11.02
N ALA A 22 10.48 12.69 -10.61
CA ALA A 22 10.99 13.73 -11.49
C ALA A 22 11.83 13.18 -12.66
N MET A 23 12.47 12.02 -12.48
CA MET A 23 13.27 11.37 -13.54
C MET A 23 12.44 10.49 -14.47
N ASN A 24 11.27 10.04 -14.04
CA ASN A 24 10.41 9.16 -14.83
C ASN A 24 9.43 9.99 -15.68
N PRO A 25 9.49 9.91 -17.03
CA PRO A 25 8.63 10.66 -17.94
C PRO A 25 7.12 10.50 -17.64
N ARG A 26 6.71 9.30 -17.16
CA ARG A 26 5.32 9.00 -16.82
C ARG A 26 4.84 9.75 -15.57
N THR A 27 5.75 10.04 -14.62
CA THR A 27 5.40 10.62 -13.31
C THR A 27 5.97 12.03 -13.07
N ALA A 28 6.81 12.54 -13.97
CA ALA A 28 7.42 13.88 -13.86
C ALA A 28 6.39 15.02 -13.75
N GLN A 29 5.19 14.84 -14.31
CA GLN A 29 4.10 15.80 -14.24
C GLN A 29 3.27 15.74 -12.93
N ARG A 30 3.65 14.92 -11.95
CA ARG A 30 3.00 14.89 -10.64
C ARG A 30 3.24 16.22 -9.91
N ASP A 31 2.34 16.57 -8.98
CA ASP A 31 2.31 17.92 -8.38
C ASP A 31 3.58 18.33 -7.65
N ILE A 32 4.24 17.40 -6.95
CA ILE A 32 5.49 17.72 -6.22
C ILE A 32 6.68 17.84 -7.19
N PRO A 33 6.97 16.87 -8.09
CA PRO A 33 8.03 17.02 -9.09
C PRO A 33 7.84 18.24 -10.01
N ALA A 34 6.60 18.52 -10.41
CA ALA A 34 6.25 19.67 -11.27
C ALA A 34 6.28 21.02 -10.54
N GLY A 35 6.57 21.04 -9.23
CA GLY A 35 6.66 22.28 -8.44
C GLY A 35 5.31 22.91 -8.08
N ARG A 36 4.16 22.28 -8.42
CA ARG A 36 2.83 22.78 -8.07
C ARG A 36 2.54 22.73 -6.58
N ILE A 37 3.10 21.74 -5.90
CA ILE A 37 3.05 21.62 -4.43
C ILE A 37 4.47 21.53 -3.90
N SER A 38 4.81 22.40 -2.95
CA SER A 38 6.12 22.36 -2.30
C SER A 38 6.25 21.12 -1.42
N ALA A 39 7.47 20.55 -1.35
CA ALA A 39 7.76 19.40 -0.48
C ALA A 39 7.40 19.68 0.99
N ARG A 40 7.56 20.95 1.46
CA ARG A 40 7.20 21.36 2.80
C ARG A 40 5.69 21.26 3.04
N ASN A 41 4.88 21.74 2.10
CA ASN A 41 3.42 21.67 2.21
C ASN A 41 2.93 20.21 2.17
N ALA A 42 3.54 19.37 1.30
CA ALA A 42 3.25 17.95 1.25
C ALA A 42 3.56 17.27 2.61
N LEU A 43 4.70 17.60 3.23
CA LEU A 43 5.07 17.07 4.55
C LEU A 43 4.08 17.48 5.64
N TRP A 44 3.66 18.75 5.68
CA TRP A 44 2.64 19.19 6.61
C TRP A 44 1.30 18.50 6.40
N PHE A 45 0.88 18.29 5.14
CA PHE A 45 -0.32 17.54 4.81
C PHE A 45 -0.26 16.09 5.34
N ILE A 46 0.90 15.43 5.21
CA ILE A 46 1.12 14.06 5.71
C ILE A 46 1.02 14.03 7.23
N ILE A 47 1.72 14.95 7.93
CA ILE A 47 1.74 15.00 9.40
C ILE A 47 0.34 15.25 9.95
N VAL A 48 -0.38 16.23 9.41
CA VAL A 48 -1.75 16.56 9.85
C VAL A 48 -2.67 15.35 9.66
N ASN A 49 -2.63 14.69 8.49
CA ASN A 49 -3.48 13.51 8.25
C ASN A 49 -3.08 12.33 9.14
N ALA A 50 -1.80 12.11 9.44
CA ALA A 50 -1.35 11.07 10.36
C ALA A 50 -1.85 11.32 11.79
N LEU A 51 -1.80 12.56 12.26
CA LEU A 51 -2.35 12.95 13.58
C LEU A 51 -3.86 12.79 13.63
N LEU A 52 -4.58 13.20 12.57
CA LEU A 52 -6.03 13.03 12.46
C LEU A 52 -6.41 11.54 12.39
N PHE A 53 -5.60 10.69 11.76
CA PHE A 53 -5.80 9.25 11.78
C PHE A 53 -5.71 8.69 13.20
N ALA A 54 -4.63 9.03 13.95
CA ALA A 54 -4.43 8.59 15.32
C ALA A 54 -5.53 9.13 16.27
N ALA A 55 -5.91 10.39 16.12
CA ALA A 55 -6.99 11.01 16.90
C ALA A 55 -8.34 10.33 16.62
N THR A 56 -8.64 10.02 15.34
CA THR A 56 -9.85 9.28 14.98
C THR A 56 -9.83 7.85 15.54
N ALA A 57 -8.68 7.19 15.52
CA ALA A 57 -8.53 5.85 16.11
C ALA A 57 -8.77 5.89 17.63
N ALA A 58 -8.26 6.91 18.33
CA ALA A 58 -8.49 7.12 19.76
C ALA A 58 -9.97 7.36 20.09
N TRP A 59 -10.68 8.08 19.20
CA TRP A 59 -12.12 8.31 19.37
C TRP A 59 -12.96 7.02 19.19
N ILE A 60 -12.50 6.11 18.32
CA ILE A 60 -13.22 4.87 18.02
C ILE A 60 -13.14 3.90 19.20
N ASN A 61 -11.94 3.45 19.57
CA ASN A 61 -11.69 2.63 20.75
C ASN A 61 -10.19 2.57 21.08
N PHE A 62 -9.87 2.14 22.31
CA PHE A 62 -8.50 2.07 22.81
C PHE A 62 -7.61 1.11 22.01
N LEU A 63 -8.13 -0.03 21.58
CA LEU A 63 -7.36 -1.00 20.79
C LEU A 63 -6.97 -0.45 19.41
N ALA A 64 -7.91 0.22 18.74
CA ALA A 64 -7.63 0.90 17.46
C ALA A 64 -6.56 1.99 17.63
N PHE A 65 -6.61 2.74 18.74
CA PHE A 65 -5.58 3.73 19.05
C PHE A 65 -4.20 3.08 19.26
N CYS A 66 -4.11 2.02 20.07
CA CYS A 66 -2.85 1.33 20.31
C CYS A 66 -2.25 0.72 19.03
N LEU A 67 -3.07 0.30 18.08
CA LEU A 67 -2.63 -0.26 16.80
C LEU A 67 -2.33 0.81 15.73
N SER A 68 -2.77 2.05 15.93
CA SER A 68 -2.60 3.11 14.93
C SER A 68 -1.14 3.43 14.60
N PRO A 69 -0.16 3.42 15.53
CA PRO A 69 1.25 3.63 15.20
C PRO A 69 1.82 2.49 14.32
N LEU A 70 1.42 1.24 14.59
CA LEU A 70 1.82 0.10 13.77
C LEU A 70 1.25 0.22 12.35
N ALA A 71 -0.03 0.56 12.23
CA ALA A 71 -0.68 0.79 10.94
C ALA A 71 0.02 1.92 10.17
N LEU A 72 0.34 3.05 10.81
CA LEU A 72 1.08 4.15 10.19
C LEU A 72 2.48 3.70 9.74
N THR A 73 3.19 2.89 10.53
CA THR A 73 4.51 2.38 10.15
C THR A 73 4.43 1.56 8.85
N VAL A 74 3.43 0.70 8.71
CA VAL A 74 3.21 -0.08 7.50
C VAL A 74 2.79 0.82 6.33
N LEU A 75 1.85 1.75 6.57
CA LEU A 75 1.33 2.70 5.57
C LEU A 75 2.37 3.69 5.05
N LEU A 76 3.38 4.02 5.82
CA LEU A 76 4.50 4.86 5.38
C LEU A 76 5.63 4.00 4.82
N GLY A 77 5.97 2.91 5.50
CA GLY A 77 7.12 2.05 5.18
C GLY A 77 7.03 1.43 3.79
N TYR A 78 5.84 1.05 3.31
CA TYR A 78 5.71 0.42 2.00
C TYR A 78 6.32 1.27 0.86
N SER A 79 6.18 2.59 0.93
CA SER A 79 6.71 3.50 -0.09
C SER A 79 8.23 3.44 -0.25
N LEU A 80 8.94 3.00 0.79
CA LEU A 80 10.39 2.90 0.78
C LEU A 80 10.92 1.56 0.26
N THR A 81 10.07 0.53 0.24
CA THR A 81 10.47 -0.86 -0.01
C THR A 81 11.02 -1.09 -1.42
N LYS A 82 10.54 -0.37 -2.41
CA LYS A 82 11.03 -0.40 -3.80
C LYS A 82 12.54 -0.07 -3.91
N ARG A 83 13.12 0.56 -2.90
CA ARG A 83 14.54 0.95 -2.88
C ARG A 83 15.47 -0.21 -2.52
N PHE A 84 14.94 -1.30 -1.92
CA PHE A 84 15.75 -2.41 -1.44
C PHE A 84 15.15 -3.80 -1.67
N THR A 85 13.88 -3.93 -2.07
CA THR A 85 13.28 -5.24 -2.31
C THR A 85 12.31 -5.26 -3.48
N ALA A 86 12.37 -6.33 -4.28
CA ALA A 86 11.42 -6.58 -5.36
C ALA A 86 10.02 -6.97 -4.85
N TRP A 87 9.89 -7.34 -3.58
CA TRP A 87 8.61 -7.69 -2.95
C TRP A 87 7.79 -6.48 -2.49
N CYS A 88 8.15 -5.28 -2.93
CA CYS A 88 7.44 -4.03 -2.60
C CYS A 88 5.92 -4.11 -2.90
N HIS A 89 5.52 -4.87 -3.91
CA HIS A 89 4.12 -5.11 -4.27
C HIS A 89 3.36 -5.86 -3.16
N ILE A 90 4.00 -6.85 -2.53
CA ILE A 90 3.41 -7.59 -1.39
C ILE A 90 3.28 -6.68 -0.18
N VAL A 91 4.28 -5.82 0.06
CA VAL A 91 4.22 -4.87 1.18
C VAL A 91 3.12 -3.83 0.95
N LEU A 92 2.89 -3.39 -0.29
CA LEU A 92 1.71 -2.57 -0.64
C LEU A 92 0.41 -3.33 -0.37
N GLY A 93 0.35 -4.60 -0.77
CA GLY A 93 -0.79 -5.47 -0.47
C GLY A 93 -1.07 -5.57 1.03
N ILE A 94 -0.05 -5.74 1.87
CA ILE A 94 -0.17 -5.74 3.33
C ILE A 94 -0.70 -4.39 3.83
N ALA A 95 -0.18 -3.27 3.31
CA ALA A 95 -0.61 -1.94 3.72
C ALA A 95 -2.11 -1.70 3.45
N LEU A 96 -2.65 -2.19 2.33
CA LEU A 96 -4.09 -2.11 2.05
C LEU A 96 -4.88 -3.20 2.76
N GLY A 97 -4.27 -4.37 2.98
CA GLY A 97 -4.87 -5.51 3.66
C GLY A 97 -5.21 -5.28 5.13
N ILE A 98 -4.62 -4.27 5.77
CA ILE A 98 -4.99 -3.86 7.14
C ILE A 98 -6.46 -3.40 7.23
N ALA A 99 -7.06 -2.93 6.12
CA ALA A 99 -8.36 -2.30 6.14
C ALA A 99 -9.52 -3.19 6.65
N PRO A 100 -9.69 -4.46 6.22
CA PRO A 100 -10.75 -5.32 6.75
C PRO A 100 -10.66 -5.56 8.26
N VAL A 101 -9.46 -5.90 8.74
CA VAL A 101 -9.25 -6.09 10.18
C VAL A 101 -9.45 -4.78 10.94
N GLY A 102 -8.92 -3.67 10.43
CA GLY A 102 -9.08 -2.35 11.05
C GLY A 102 -10.55 -1.91 11.14
N ALA A 103 -11.34 -2.17 10.11
CA ALA A 103 -12.77 -1.87 10.12
C ALA A 103 -13.53 -2.72 11.14
N TYR A 104 -13.23 -4.00 11.22
CA TYR A 104 -13.85 -4.91 12.20
C TYR A 104 -13.48 -4.52 13.64
N LEU A 105 -12.20 -4.27 13.90
CA LEU A 105 -11.72 -3.79 15.20
C LEU A 105 -12.35 -2.46 15.62
N ALA A 106 -12.58 -1.57 14.66
CA ALA A 106 -13.22 -0.28 14.93
C ALA A 106 -14.65 -0.45 15.47
N VAL A 107 -15.39 -1.46 14.99
CA VAL A 107 -16.78 -1.69 15.40
C VAL A 107 -16.88 -2.57 16.63
N THR A 108 -16.06 -3.64 16.72
CA THR A 108 -16.23 -4.70 17.73
C THR A 108 -15.22 -4.62 18.87
N GLY A 109 -14.10 -3.94 18.67
CA GLY A 109 -12.97 -3.97 19.60
C GLY A 109 -12.25 -5.33 19.71
N GLN A 110 -12.51 -6.27 18.80
CA GLN A 110 -12.01 -7.65 18.87
C GLN A 110 -11.48 -8.12 17.53
N PHE A 111 -10.60 -9.15 17.56
CA PHE A 111 -10.18 -9.86 16.36
C PHE A 111 -11.16 -11.00 16.03
N ALA A 112 -11.32 -11.31 14.75
CA ALA A 112 -12.09 -12.45 14.27
C ALA A 112 -11.45 -13.07 13.02
N VAL A 113 -11.79 -14.33 12.75
CA VAL A 113 -11.18 -15.08 11.64
C VAL A 113 -11.56 -14.49 10.27
N LEU A 114 -12.83 -14.13 10.08
CA LEU A 114 -13.30 -13.60 8.79
C LEU A 114 -12.56 -12.34 8.34
N PRO A 115 -12.39 -11.28 9.16
CA PRO A 115 -11.57 -10.12 8.77
C PRO A 115 -10.11 -10.46 8.44
N ILE A 116 -9.54 -11.47 9.13
CA ILE A 116 -8.17 -11.94 8.84
C ILE A 116 -8.10 -12.61 7.47
N LEU A 117 -9.08 -13.46 7.13
CA LEU A 117 -9.18 -14.08 5.79
C LEU A 117 -9.38 -13.03 4.70
N LEU A 118 -10.23 -12.02 4.96
CA LEU A 118 -10.44 -10.89 4.04
C LEU A 118 -9.15 -10.06 3.88
N THR A 119 -8.36 -9.90 4.93
CA THR A 119 -7.02 -9.29 4.84
C THR A 119 -6.12 -10.05 3.88
N GLY A 120 -6.03 -11.38 4.02
CA GLY A 120 -5.25 -12.23 3.11
C GLY A 120 -5.71 -12.11 1.65
N LEU A 121 -7.01 -12.08 1.43
CA LEU A 121 -7.63 -11.86 0.11
C LEU A 121 -7.21 -10.51 -0.48
N VAL A 122 -7.30 -9.43 0.28
CA VAL A 122 -6.91 -8.10 -0.18
C VAL A 122 -5.41 -8.04 -0.49
N ILE A 123 -4.56 -8.66 0.35
CA ILE A 123 -3.10 -8.72 0.12
C ILE A 123 -2.81 -9.34 -1.25
N THR A 124 -3.36 -10.51 -1.54
CA THR A 124 -3.07 -11.23 -2.78
C THR A 124 -3.63 -10.50 -4.00
N TRP A 125 -4.86 -9.98 -3.92
CA TRP A 125 -5.46 -9.20 -5.01
C TRP A 125 -4.66 -7.94 -5.33
N VAL A 126 -4.43 -7.10 -4.33
CA VAL A 126 -3.73 -5.83 -4.52
C VAL A 126 -2.31 -6.05 -5.03
N SER A 127 -1.60 -7.04 -4.47
CA SER A 127 -0.24 -7.36 -4.91
C SER A 127 -0.23 -7.83 -6.37
N GLY A 128 -1.15 -8.71 -6.76
CA GLY A 128 -1.26 -9.19 -8.13
C GLY A 128 -1.55 -8.08 -9.13
N PHE A 129 -2.46 -7.16 -8.78
CA PHE A 129 -2.78 -5.99 -9.58
C PHE A 129 -1.59 -5.03 -9.69
N ASP A 130 -0.92 -4.73 -8.57
CA ASP A 130 0.20 -3.80 -8.56
C ASP A 130 1.41 -4.31 -9.35
N VAL A 131 1.65 -5.64 -9.36
CA VAL A 131 2.67 -6.25 -10.24
C VAL A 131 2.39 -5.98 -11.72
N ILE A 132 1.13 -6.10 -12.17
CA ILE A 132 0.75 -5.77 -13.55
C ILE A 132 0.91 -4.27 -13.83
N TYR A 133 0.48 -3.44 -12.88
CA TYR A 133 0.63 -1.99 -13.03
C TYR A 133 2.10 -1.56 -13.13
N ALA A 134 3.00 -2.22 -12.40
CA ALA A 134 4.43 -1.94 -12.40
C ALA A 134 5.15 -2.36 -13.69
N LEU A 135 4.51 -3.14 -14.59
CA LEU A 135 5.09 -3.46 -15.91
C LEU A 135 5.41 -2.19 -16.72
N GLN A 136 4.65 -1.12 -16.53
CA GLN A 136 4.83 0.16 -17.22
C GLN A 136 6.16 0.84 -16.86
N ASP A 137 6.69 0.56 -15.66
CA ASP A 137 7.92 1.16 -15.14
C ASP A 137 9.11 0.17 -15.15
N ALA A 138 8.95 -1.05 -15.67
CA ALA A 138 9.95 -2.11 -15.54
C ALA A 138 11.32 -1.73 -16.11
N GLU A 139 11.36 -1.03 -17.22
CA GLU A 139 12.62 -0.56 -17.83
C GLU A 139 13.22 0.58 -17.04
N PHE A 140 12.41 1.57 -16.64
CA PHE A 140 12.84 2.68 -15.80
C PHE A 140 13.41 2.17 -14.47
N ASP A 141 12.72 1.22 -13.80
CA ASP A 141 13.16 0.62 -12.54
C ASP A 141 14.52 -0.07 -12.69
N ARG A 142 14.75 -0.79 -13.81
CA ARG A 142 16.03 -1.44 -14.10
C ARG A 142 17.18 -0.43 -14.26
N GLN A 143 16.93 0.64 -15.01
CA GLN A 143 17.94 1.68 -15.29
C GLN A 143 18.31 2.50 -14.05
N HIS A 144 17.39 2.62 -13.09
CA HIS A 144 17.60 3.44 -11.87
C HIS A 144 17.84 2.61 -10.60
N ALA A 145 18.20 1.33 -10.75
CA ALA A 145 18.47 0.40 -9.63
C ALA A 145 17.31 0.33 -8.61
N LEU A 146 16.06 0.48 -9.09
CA LEU A 146 14.86 0.27 -8.29
C LEU A 146 14.44 -1.19 -8.36
N HIS A 147 13.92 -1.68 -7.24
CA HIS A 147 13.55 -3.07 -7.12
C HIS A 147 12.04 -3.24 -7.30
N SER A 148 11.64 -3.96 -8.35
CA SER A 148 10.26 -4.40 -8.57
C SER A 148 10.25 -5.81 -9.11
N ILE A 149 9.12 -6.52 -8.98
CA ILE A 149 8.96 -7.87 -9.55
C ILE A 149 9.22 -7.85 -11.07
N PRO A 150 8.67 -6.92 -11.86
CA PRO A 150 8.97 -6.84 -13.29
C PRO A 150 10.44 -6.54 -13.60
N ALA A 151 11.09 -5.68 -12.84
CA ALA A 151 12.51 -5.36 -13.04
C ALA A 151 13.41 -6.56 -12.77
N ARG A 152 13.07 -7.39 -11.75
CA ARG A 152 13.86 -8.55 -11.33
C ARG A 152 13.60 -9.81 -12.14
N PHE A 153 12.34 -10.14 -12.40
CA PHE A 153 11.92 -11.41 -13.00
C PHE A 153 11.49 -11.29 -14.47
N GLY A 154 11.53 -10.06 -15.02
CA GLY A 154 11.06 -9.76 -16.38
C GLY A 154 9.54 -9.84 -16.52
N ILE A 155 9.05 -9.51 -17.72
CA ILE A 155 7.61 -9.42 -18.01
C ILE A 155 6.90 -10.76 -17.79
N ARG A 156 7.47 -11.87 -18.32
CA ARG A 156 6.85 -13.21 -18.19
C ARG A 156 6.78 -13.68 -16.75
N GLY A 157 7.85 -13.47 -15.96
CA GLY A 157 7.88 -13.80 -14.54
C GLY A 157 6.89 -12.97 -13.74
N ALA A 158 6.78 -11.68 -14.01
CA ALA A 158 5.82 -10.79 -13.37
C ALA A 158 4.36 -11.21 -13.65
N ILE A 159 4.03 -11.54 -14.91
CA ILE A 159 2.70 -12.04 -15.28
C ILE A 159 2.40 -13.36 -14.55
N GLY A 160 3.36 -14.30 -14.52
CA GLY A 160 3.18 -15.59 -13.82
C GLY A 160 2.92 -15.41 -12.32
N ILE A 161 3.68 -14.52 -11.64
CA ILE A 161 3.47 -14.18 -10.23
C ILE A 161 2.10 -13.53 -10.01
N SER A 162 1.71 -12.60 -10.87
CA SER A 162 0.39 -11.95 -10.79
C SER A 162 -0.75 -12.97 -10.95
N ILE A 163 -0.66 -13.86 -11.93
CA ILE A 163 -1.65 -14.94 -12.13
C ILE A 163 -1.76 -15.80 -10.86
N LEU A 164 -0.64 -16.23 -10.29
CA LEU A 164 -0.63 -17.02 -9.05
C LEU A 164 -1.33 -16.30 -7.92
N LEU A 165 -1.03 -15.01 -7.71
CA LEU A 165 -1.66 -14.19 -6.67
C LEU A 165 -3.17 -14.06 -6.87
N HIS A 166 -3.64 -13.88 -8.12
CA HIS A 166 -5.07 -13.82 -8.42
C HIS A 166 -5.76 -15.19 -8.27
N LEU A 167 -5.10 -16.29 -8.59
CA LEU A 167 -5.63 -17.64 -8.33
C LEU A 167 -5.80 -17.89 -6.84
N ILE A 168 -4.82 -17.47 -6.02
CA ILE A 168 -4.94 -17.52 -4.55
C ILE A 168 -6.12 -16.66 -4.07
N THR A 169 -6.33 -15.49 -4.66
CA THR A 169 -7.47 -14.61 -4.34
C THR A 169 -8.80 -15.31 -4.66
N VAL A 170 -8.94 -15.91 -5.86
CA VAL A 170 -10.16 -16.62 -6.25
C VAL A 170 -10.42 -17.82 -5.32
N TYR A 171 -9.37 -18.59 -4.99
CA TYR A 171 -9.48 -19.67 -4.02
C TYR A 171 -9.93 -19.18 -2.63
N ALA A 172 -9.37 -18.05 -2.15
CA ALA A 172 -9.78 -17.45 -0.87
C ALA A 172 -11.25 -17.01 -0.88
N ILE A 173 -11.74 -16.44 -2.00
CA ILE A 173 -13.18 -16.10 -2.16
C ILE A 173 -14.05 -17.35 -2.05
N ALA A 174 -13.69 -18.42 -2.79
CA ALA A 174 -14.44 -19.66 -2.77
C ALA A 174 -14.44 -20.30 -1.37
N LEU A 175 -13.30 -20.27 -0.68
CA LEU A 175 -13.16 -20.80 0.68
C LEU A 175 -14.06 -20.01 1.66
N ILE A 176 -13.99 -18.67 1.64
CA ILE A 176 -14.82 -17.82 2.49
C ILE A 176 -16.31 -18.08 2.21
N GLY A 177 -16.72 -18.14 0.92
CA GLY A 177 -18.10 -18.41 0.54
C GLY A 177 -18.61 -19.82 0.89
N SER A 178 -17.70 -20.78 1.15
CA SER A 178 -18.08 -22.13 1.60
C SER A 178 -18.28 -22.21 3.13
N TYR A 179 -17.75 -21.25 3.89
CA TYR A 179 -17.85 -21.20 5.36
C TYR A 179 -18.94 -20.26 5.88
N TYR A 180 -19.39 -19.32 5.05
CA TYR A 180 -20.36 -18.28 5.39
C TYR A 180 -21.47 -18.15 4.35
#